data_ccb3302dc3e1f9bc45413e0a5e18fcf1
#
_entry.id   ccb3302dc3e1f9bc45413e0a5e18fcf1
#
_cell.length_a   1.000
_cell.length_b   1.000
_cell.length_c   1.000
_cell.angle_alpha   90.00
_cell.angle_beta   90.00
_cell.angle_gamma   90.00
#
_symmetry.space_group_name_H-M   'P 1'
#
loop_
_entity.id
_entity.type
_entity.pdbx_description
1 polymer ?
#
loop_
_entity_poly.entity_id
_entity_poly.type
_entity_poly.pdbx_seq_one_letter_code
_entity_poly.pdbx_strand_id
1 'polypeptide(L)' 'MQNIDYTALYEQNADFKRYVDRYCTKHRVSVAEALQHYLVRMAGQMYKEQMDNKVE' A
#
# COMPACT_ATOMS: atom_id res chain seq x y z
N MET A 1 -16.47 -8.06 -3.80
CA MET A 1 -15.29 -8.17 -2.97
C MET A 1 -14.04 -8.06 -3.82
N GLN A 2 -13.13 -7.22 -3.40
CA GLN A 2 -11.95 -6.96 -4.21
C GLN A 2 -10.72 -7.58 -3.57
N ASN A 3 -9.93 -8.21 -4.41
CA ASN A 3 -8.62 -8.68 -4.00
C ASN A 3 -7.59 -7.73 -4.54
N ILE A 4 -6.98 -7.00 -3.62
CA ILE A 4 -5.93 -6.07 -3.99
C ILE A 4 -4.60 -6.78 -3.83
N ASP A 5 -3.80 -6.73 -4.89
CA ASP A 5 -2.44 -7.22 -4.81
C ASP A 5 -1.58 -6.11 -4.25
N TYR A 6 -1.36 -6.14 -2.94
CA TYR A 6 -0.65 -5.06 -2.27
C TYR A 6 0.81 -4.98 -2.68
N THR A 7 1.39 -6.11 -3.06
CA THR A 7 2.76 -6.09 -3.56
C THR A 7 2.85 -5.32 -4.87
N ALA A 8 1.91 -5.60 -5.77
CA ALA A 8 1.89 -4.87 -7.04
C ALA A 8 1.59 -3.40 -6.80
N LEU A 9 0.68 -3.10 -5.89
CA LEU A 9 0.36 -1.71 -5.58
C LEU A 9 1.59 -0.99 -5.04
N TYR A 10 2.33 -1.64 -4.16
CA TYR A 10 3.56 -1.07 -3.62
C TYR A 10 4.53 -0.71 -4.74
N GLU A 11 4.61 -1.55 -5.75
CA GLU A 11 5.55 -1.33 -6.85
C GLU A 11 5.05 -0.27 -7.83
N GLN A 12 3.74 -0.14 -7.98
CA GLN A 12 3.17 0.71 -9.02
C GLN A 12 2.78 2.09 -8.53
N ASN A 13 2.51 2.24 -7.25
CA ASN A 13 2.05 3.51 -6.69
C ASN A 13 3.14 4.11 -5.81
N ALA A 14 3.74 5.20 -6.28
CA ALA A 14 4.85 5.81 -5.56
C ALA A 14 4.45 6.31 -4.17
N ASP A 15 3.24 6.82 -4.05
CA ASP A 15 2.78 7.33 -2.76
C ASP A 15 2.60 6.20 -1.76
N PHE A 16 2.02 5.09 -2.19
CA PHE A 16 1.85 3.94 -1.32
C PHE A 16 3.20 3.35 -0.94
N LYS A 17 4.10 3.29 -1.92
CA LYS A 17 5.44 2.78 -1.65
C LYS A 17 6.11 3.61 -0.56
N ARG A 18 6.01 4.93 -0.66
CA ARG A 18 6.60 5.81 0.34
C ARG A 18 5.97 5.58 1.71
N TYR A 19 4.66 5.43 1.74
CA TYR A 19 3.97 5.16 2.99
C TYR A 19 4.47 3.85 3.62
N VAL A 20 4.56 2.80 2.82
CA VAL A 20 5.00 1.50 3.32
C VAL A 20 6.44 1.56 3.79
N ASP A 21 7.30 2.23 3.02
CA ASP A 21 8.70 2.34 3.41
C ASP A 21 8.85 3.06 4.74
N ARG A 22 8.07 4.11 4.94
CA ARG A 22 8.09 4.83 6.20
C ARG A 22 7.60 3.94 7.35
N TYR A 23 6.56 3.18 7.09
CA TYR A 23 6.04 2.26 8.09
C TYR A 23 7.09 1.23 8.48
N CYS A 24 7.79 0.69 7.48
CA CYS A 24 8.82 -0.31 7.74
C CYS A 24 9.93 0.27 8.61
N THR A 25 10.36 1.49 8.31
CA THR A 25 11.41 2.13 9.08
C THR A 25 10.97 2.37 10.51
N LYS A 26 9.75 2.88 10.67
CA LYS A 26 9.25 3.24 11.99
C LYS A 26 9.08 2.01 12.87
N HIS A 27 8.59 0.93 12.32
CA HIS A 27 8.27 -0.28 13.09
C HIS A 27 9.33 -1.36 12.96
N ARG A 28 10.35 -1.13 12.15
CA ARG A 28 11.46 -2.07 11.99
C ARG A 28 10.96 -3.41 11.50
N VAL A 29 10.14 -3.39 10.49
CA VAL A 29 9.60 -4.61 9.88
C VAL A 29 9.95 -4.60 8.40
N SER A 30 9.86 -5.78 7.79
CA SER A 30 10.10 -5.88 6.36
C SER A 30 8.88 -5.40 5.58
N VAL A 31 9.09 -5.17 4.28
CA VAL A 31 7.98 -4.79 3.40
C VAL A 31 6.93 -5.89 3.40
N ALA A 32 7.36 -7.14 3.33
CA ALA A 32 6.40 -8.26 3.31
C ALA A 32 5.52 -8.23 4.55
N GLU A 33 6.12 -7.97 5.71
CA GLU A 33 5.35 -7.89 6.94
C GLU A 33 4.42 -6.69 6.94
N ALA A 34 4.93 -5.55 6.49
CA ALA A 34 4.13 -4.34 6.48
C ALA A 34 2.90 -4.51 5.59
N LEU A 35 3.06 -5.16 4.44
CA LEU A 35 1.96 -5.34 3.51
C LEU A 35 0.88 -6.27 4.05
N GLN A 36 1.18 -7.02 5.09
CA GLN A 36 0.18 -7.86 5.74
C GLN A 36 -0.52 -7.14 6.88
N HIS A 37 0.00 -5.99 7.27
CA HIS A 37 -0.56 -5.29 8.40
C HIS A 37 -1.87 -4.62 8.01
N TYR A 38 -2.84 -4.73 8.89
CA TYR A 38 -4.18 -4.22 8.65
C TYR A 38 -4.20 -2.73 8.33
N LEU A 39 -3.42 -1.92 9.06
CA LEU A 39 -3.39 -0.48 8.80
C LEU A 39 -2.80 -0.16 7.43
N VAL A 40 -1.76 -0.90 7.05
CA VAL A 40 -1.14 -0.69 5.74
C VAL A 40 -2.11 -1.09 4.64
N ARG A 41 -2.88 -2.16 4.86
CA ARG A 41 -3.86 -2.58 3.87
C ARG A 41 -4.97 -1.56 3.71
N MET A 42 -5.40 -0.95 4.81
CA MET A 42 -6.41 0.10 4.73
C MET A 42 -5.89 1.28 3.91
N ALA A 43 -4.66 1.68 4.15
CA ALA A 43 -4.06 2.75 3.36
C ALA A 43 -3.96 2.35 1.90
N GLY A 44 -3.59 1.10 1.65
CA GLY A 44 -3.49 0.60 0.28
C GLY A 44 -4.81 0.67 -0.46
N GLN A 45 -5.90 0.36 0.23
CA GLN A 45 -7.22 0.45 -0.39
C GLN A 45 -7.53 1.88 -0.80
N MET A 46 -7.17 2.84 0.03
CA MET A 46 -7.39 4.24 -0.29
C MET A 46 -6.58 4.67 -1.51
N TYR A 47 -5.32 4.28 -1.54
CA TYR A 47 -4.47 4.63 -2.68
C TYR A 47 -4.95 3.97 -3.95
N LYS A 48 -5.40 2.73 -3.85
CA LYS A 48 -5.95 2.01 -5.00
C LYS A 48 -7.18 2.71 -5.54
N GLU A 49 -8.06 3.14 -4.66
CA GLU A 49 -9.25 3.86 -5.08
C GLU A 49 -8.90 5.17 -5.76
N GLN A 50 -7.90 5.86 -5.25
CA GLN A 50 -7.48 7.12 -5.87
C GLN A 50 -6.96 6.88 -7.27
N MET A 51 -6.22 5.80 -7.46
CA MET A 51 -5.72 5.47 -8.79
C MET A 51 -6.87 5.19 -9.74
N ASP A 52 -7.86 4.44 -9.27
CA ASP A 52 -8.99 4.09 -10.11
C ASP A 52 -9.84 5.30 -10.45
N ASN A 53 -9.89 6.27 -9.55
CA ASN A 53 -10.72 7.46 -9.74
C ASN A 53 -10.03 8.52 -10.58
N LYS A 54 -8.78 8.32 -10.93
CA LYS A 54 -8.08 9.29 -11.74
C LYS A 54 -8.38 9.15 -13.22
N VAL A 55 -9.18 8.20 -13.56
CA VAL A 55 -9.52 7.98 -14.95
C VAL A 55 -10.41 9.10 -15.44
N GLU A 56 -10.06 9.61 -16.56
CA GLU A 56 -10.82 10.71 -17.14
C GLU A 56 -11.72 10.23 -18.21
#